data_9c5954deee9a2370b61a5b075c1b9fdf
#
_entry.id   9c5954deee9a2370b61a5b075c1b9fdf
#
_cell.length_a   1.000
_cell.length_b   1.000
_cell.length_c   1.000
_cell.angle_alpha   90.00
_cell.angle_beta   90.00
_cell.angle_gamma   90.00
#
_symmetry.space_group_name_H-M   'P 1'
#
loop_
_entity.id
_entity.type
_entity.pdbx_description
1 polymer ?
#
loop_
_entity_poly.entity_id
_entity_poly.type
_entity_poly.pdbx_seq_one_letter_code
_entity_poly.pdbx_strand_id
1 'polypeptide(L)'
;MTERAQTAPGRRTLLGAAVLGTAALGLPGTAEAAGRGAPDARGGGHGSYRDLPVPTVIGHRGASGYRPEHTLGSYQLALDMGAHIVEQDLVPTKDGHLVCRHENDITGTTDVAEHPEFASRRTTKKVDGVSLTGWFTEDFTLAELKTLRAKERIPGNRQENTLYDGRWEIPTFEEVLRWADKEGRRRGRPVWLYVETKHPSYFGGLGLGLEEPLAKLLRRHGRHRADSALILQSFEPTSMQRLSKLVATPRVVLLSGPKERPWDFVESGDPRTVADLVEPAGLKWIASFAQGIGPTLDLVIPRDGAGRLTTPTALVSDAHARGLVLHPYTMRNENTFLPADFRRGTDPNAYGDVFGALRVYFEAGIDGIFSDNPDTALIAAADFAKS
;
A
#
# COMPACT_ATOMS: atom_id res chain seq x y z
N MET A 1 55.40 -25.91 2.97
CA MET A 1 55.93 -25.91 1.59
C MET A 1 55.16 -24.85 0.84
N THR A 2 55.75 -23.69 0.84
CA THR A 2 56.32 -22.83 -0.25
C THR A 2 55.25 -22.32 -1.17
N GLU A 3 54.86 -21.02 -0.99
CA GLU A 3 55.36 -19.78 -1.67
C GLU A 3 55.18 -19.85 -3.21
N ARG A 4 54.54 -18.86 -3.83
CA ARG A 4 55.01 -17.48 -4.06
C ARG A 4 53.94 -16.60 -4.72
N ALA A 5 54.03 -15.34 -4.35
CA ALA A 5 53.46 -14.14 -4.95
C ALA A 5 54.14 -13.77 -6.28
N GLN A 6 53.50 -12.89 -7.04
CA GLN A 6 54.04 -11.81 -7.95
C GLN A 6 52.93 -11.33 -8.86
N THR A 7 52.69 -10.15 -9.21
CA THR A 7 53.10 -8.73 -9.09
C THR A 7 52.31 -8.00 -10.14
N ALA A 8 51.81 -6.78 -9.83
CA ALA A 8 51.29 -5.83 -10.84
C ALA A 8 52.45 -5.15 -11.59
N PRO A 9 52.22 -4.59 -12.81
CA PRO A 9 52.24 -3.17 -12.97
C PRO A 9 51.20 -2.68 -14.04
N GLY A 10 50.84 -1.46 -14.27
CA GLY A 10 51.37 -0.15 -14.05
C GLY A 10 50.50 0.85 -14.84
N ARG A 11 50.44 2.03 -14.34
CA ARG A 11 49.77 3.23 -14.94
C ARG A 11 50.27 3.60 -16.32
N ARG A 12 49.38 4.13 -17.18
CA ARG A 12 49.75 5.14 -18.18
C ARG A 12 48.64 6.17 -18.38
N THR A 13 48.98 7.37 -17.98
CA THR A 13 48.37 8.68 -18.27
C THR A 13 48.66 9.06 -19.71
N LEU A 14 47.70 9.63 -20.43
CA LEU A 14 47.96 10.48 -21.60
C LEU A 14 46.98 11.66 -21.61
N LEU A 15 47.56 12.85 -21.47
CA LEU A 15 46.99 14.17 -21.77
C LEU A 15 46.96 14.38 -23.28
N GLY A 16 46.02 15.20 -23.75
CA GLY A 16 46.02 15.79 -25.10
C GLY A 16 44.78 16.65 -25.28
N ALA A 17 44.90 17.77 -25.24
CA ALA A 17 44.90 19.17 -25.52
C ALA A 17 43.82 19.61 -26.52
N ALA A 18 43.27 20.79 -26.20
CA ALA A 18 42.25 21.58 -26.84
C ALA A 18 42.44 21.96 -28.30
N VAL A 19 41.32 22.20 -29.00
CA VAL A 19 41.26 23.23 -30.07
C VAL A 19 39.92 23.97 -29.98
N LEU A 20 40.03 25.29 -29.85
CA LEU A 20 38.97 26.30 -29.96
C LEU A 20 38.54 26.49 -31.42
N GLY A 21 37.27 26.61 -31.66
CA GLY A 21 36.72 27.07 -32.93
C GLY A 21 35.50 27.93 -32.72
N THR A 22 35.66 29.25 -32.74
CA THR A 22 34.63 30.28 -32.76
C THR A 22 34.05 30.44 -34.17
N ALA A 23 32.71 30.43 -34.27
CA ALA A 23 32.01 31.12 -35.38
C ALA A 23 30.68 31.67 -34.84
N ALA A 24 30.62 32.98 -34.79
CA ALA A 24 29.40 33.77 -34.62
C ALA A 24 28.75 33.99 -35.98
N LEU A 25 27.41 33.98 -36.05
CA LEU A 25 26.60 34.91 -36.87
C LEU A 25 25.08 34.60 -36.71
N GLY A 26 24.32 35.65 -36.40
CA GLY A 26 22.93 35.84 -36.86
C GLY A 26 21.80 35.73 -35.81
N LEU A 27 21.51 36.80 -35.10
CA LEU A 27 20.15 37.11 -34.61
C LEU A 27 19.28 37.63 -35.77
N PRO A 28 17.98 37.32 -35.83
CA PRO A 28 17.03 38.26 -35.24
C PRO A 28 15.75 37.62 -34.67
N GLY A 29 15.05 38.34 -33.81
CA GLY A 29 13.63 38.13 -33.53
C GLY A 29 13.30 37.96 -32.06
N THR A 30 13.16 39.05 -31.34
CA THR A 30 12.49 39.16 -30.04
C THR A 30 11.01 38.78 -30.20
N ALA A 31 10.59 37.65 -29.61
CA ALA A 31 9.21 37.38 -29.28
C ALA A 31 9.15 37.41 -27.74
N GLU A 32 8.42 38.39 -27.19
CA GLU A 32 8.07 38.48 -25.78
C GLU A 32 7.35 37.20 -25.35
N ALA A 33 8.06 36.36 -24.59
CA ALA A 33 7.43 35.29 -23.84
C ALA A 33 6.81 35.94 -22.60
N ALA A 34 5.47 36.07 -22.62
CA ALA A 34 4.68 36.41 -21.45
C ALA A 34 5.09 35.54 -20.27
N GLY A 35 5.52 36.19 -19.20
CA GLY A 35 5.97 35.56 -17.97
C GLY A 35 4.88 34.64 -17.40
N ARG A 36 5.10 33.33 -17.49
CA ARG A 36 4.43 32.40 -16.59
C ARG A 36 5.06 32.58 -15.23
N GLY A 37 4.30 33.23 -14.33
CA GLY A 37 4.68 33.36 -12.92
C GLY A 37 5.07 32.00 -12.35
N ALA A 38 6.12 32.00 -11.56
CA ALA A 38 6.50 30.82 -10.80
C ALA A 38 5.28 30.31 -10.01
N PRO A 39 4.99 28.98 -10.02
CA PRO A 39 3.85 28.47 -9.27
C PRO A 39 4.05 28.76 -7.80
N ASP A 40 3.06 29.42 -7.19
CA ASP A 40 3.00 29.73 -5.79
C ASP A 40 3.15 28.42 -4.99
N ALA A 41 4.18 28.31 -4.14
CA ALA A 41 4.53 27.11 -3.38
C ALA A 41 3.54 26.78 -2.24
N ARG A 42 2.35 27.39 -2.26
CA ARG A 42 1.26 27.19 -1.31
C ARG A 42 0.03 26.69 -2.03
N GLY A 43 -0.13 25.36 -2.16
CA GLY A 43 -1.38 24.73 -2.55
C GLY A 43 -1.49 24.24 -3.99
N GLY A 44 -0.38 23.87 -4.64
CA GLY A 44 -0.43 23.16 -5.92
C GLY A 44 -1.11 21.80 -5.75
N GLY A 45 -2.17 21.51 -6.53
CA GLY A 45 -2.76 20.17 -6.62
C GLY A 45 -1.70 19.16 -7.01
N HIS A 46 -1.78 17.96 -6.44
CA HIS A 46 -0.78 16.90 -6.65
C HIS A 46 -1.08 16.03 -7.88
N GLY A 47 -2.06 16.42 -8.71
CA GLY A 47 -2.58 15.61 -9.80
C GLY A 47 -3.76 14.73 -9.35
N SER A 48 -4.42 14.10 -10.31
CA SER A 48 -5.51 13.16 -10.03
C SER A 48 -4.95 11.76 -9.82
N TYR A 49 -5.60 10.94 -8.99
CA TYR A 49 -5.30 9.50 -8.92
C TYR A 49 -5.47 8.81 -10.30
N ARG A 50 -6.25 9.42 -11.21
CA ARG A 50 -6.43 8.95 -12.61
C ARG A 50 -5.21 9.24 -13.51
N ASP A 51 -4.28 10.06 -13.04
CA ASP A 51 -3.02 10.37 -13.76
C ASP A 51 -1.89 9.40 -13.37
N LEU A 52 -2.16 8.48 -12.44
CA LEU A 52 -1.21 7.43 -12.06
C LEU A 52 -0.99 6.46 -13.24
N PRO A 53 0.20 5.85 -13.35
CA PRO A 53 0.44 4.81 -14.35
C PRO A 53 -0.55 3.64 -14.24
N VAL A 54 -0.93 3.06 -15.36
CA VAL A 54 -1.75 1.84 -15.40
C VAL A 54 -0.93 0.72 -16.06
N PRO A 55 -0.71 -0.41 -15.38
CA PRO A 55 -1.13 -0.73 -14.01
C PRO A 55 -0.38 0.06 -12.92
N THR A 56 -1.11 0.59 -11.94
CA THR A 56 -0.51 1.23 -10.76
C THR A 56 0.05 0.17 -9.80
N VAL A 57 1.31 0.30 -9.39
CA VAL A 57 1.91 -0.60 -8.38
C VAL A 57 1.84 0.03 -7.00
N ILE A 58 1.18 -0.66 -6.07
CA ILE A 58 0.97 -0.24 -4.70
C ILE A 58 1.80 -1.14 -3.78
N GLY A 59 2.77 -0.55 -3.07
CA GLY A 59 3.57 -1.27 -2.07
C GLY A 59 2.73 -1.57 -0.84
N HIS A 60 2.25 -2.81 -0.74
CA HIS A 60 1.35 -3.30 0.32
C HIS A 60 2.06 -3.35 1.66
N ARG A 61 1.69 -2.45 2.58
CA ARG A 61 2.34 -2.22 3.87
C ARG A 61 3.82 -1.80 3.71
N GLY A 62 4.13 -1.15 2.58
CA GLY A 62 5.47 -0.88 2.09
C GLY A 62 6.00 -1.99 1.19
N ALA A 63 7.29 -2.31 1.32
CA ALA A 63 7.92 -3.47 0.69
C ALA A 63 7.93 -4.64 1.70
N SER A 64 6.75 -5.12 2.09
CA SER A 64 6.57 -6.10 3.17
C SER A 64 7.12 -7.49 2.83
N GLY A 65 7.38 -7.77 1.55
CA GLY A 65 8.13 -8.94 1.10
C GLY A 65 9.61 -8.94 1.51
N TYR A 66 10.14 -7.79 1.97
CA TYR A 66 11.57 -7.60 2.24
C TYR A 66 11.87 -6.96 3.61
N ARG A 67 10.89 -6.39 4.29
CA ARG A 67 11.02 -5.69 5.58
C ARG A 67 9.77 -5.92 6.42
N PRO A 68 9.87 -5.90 7.74
CA PRO A 68 8.70 -5.93 8.60
C PRO A 68 7.67 -4.87 8.19
N GLU A 69 6.43 -5.33 8.01
CA GLU A 69 5.32 -4.52 7.50
C GLU A 69 5.07 -3.26 8.35
N HIS A 70 4.54 -2.20 7.71
CA HIS A 70 4.16 -0.95 8.38
C HIS A 70 5.27 -0.31 9.21
N THR A 71 6.49 -0.33 8.69
CA THR A 71 7.63 0.41 9.23
C THR A 71 8.07 1.49 8.26
N LEU A 72 8.69 2.56 8.76
CA LEU A 72 9.29 3.57 7.88
C LEU A 72 10.38 2.96 6.98
N GLY A 73 11.04 1.89 7.44
CA GLY A 73 12.02 1.15 6.62
C GLY A 73 11.37 0.40 5.46
N SER A 74 10.20 -0.22 5.67
CA SER A 74 9.42 -0.87 4.61
C SER A 74 8.87 0.15 3.60
N TYR A 75 8.34 1.28 4.08
CA TYR A 75 7.82 2.35 3.24
C TYR A 75 8.91 3.01 2.39
N GLN A 76 10.08 3.29 3.01
CA GLN A 76 11.22 3.86 2.30
C GLN A 76 11.70 2.93 1.20
N LEU A 77 11.81 1.63 1.49
CA LEU A 77 12.25 0.63 0.50
C LEU A 77 11.28 0.55 -0.68
N ALA A 78 9.96 0.49 -0.42
CA ALA A 78 8.95 0.49 -1.50
C ALA A 78 9.07 1.74 -2.40
N LEU A 79 9.25 2.91 -1.78
CA LEU A 79 9.43 4.17 -2.49
C LEU A 79 10.75 4.21 -3.29
N ASP A 80 11.83 3.65 -2.75
CA ASP A 80 13.14 3.57 -3.42
C ASP A 80 13.15 2.56 -4.57
N MET A 81 12.37 1.48 -4.47
CA MET A 81 12.10 0.55 -5.57
C MET A 81 11.27 1.18 -6.70
N GLY A 82 10.57 2.28 -6.42
CA GLY A 82 9.79 3.01 -7.42
C GLY A 82 8.28 2.77 -7.34
N ALA A 83 7.76 2.14 -6.26
CA ALA A 83 6.32 1.99 -6.07
C ALA A 83 5.58 3.31 -6.31
N HIS A 84 4.49 3.24 -7.04
CA HIS A 84 3.70 4.43 -7.37
C HIS A 84 2.98 4.97 -6.14
N ILE A 85 2.50 4.08 -5.29
CA ILE A 85 1.81 4.38 -4.03
C ILE A 85 2.41 3.48 -2.93
N VAL A 86 2.45 3.98 -1.70
CA VAL A 86 2.80 3.21 -0.50
C VAL A 86 1.57 3.12 0.39
N GLU A 87 1.25 1.91 0.85
CA GLU A 87 0.02 1.67 1.61
C GLU A 87 0.27 1.60 3.12
N GLN A 88 -0.73 2.09 3.89
CA GLN A 88 -0.79 2.09 5.35
C GLN A 88 -2.15 1.61 5.85
N ASP A 89 -2.13 0.73 6.87
CA ASP A 89 -3.30 0.34 7.67
C ASP A 89 -3.29 1.08 9.01
N LEU A 90 -4.42 1.62 9.44
CA LEU A 90 -4.51 2.43 10.64
C LEU A 90 -5.40 1.78 11.70
N VAL A 91 -4.89 1.73 12.92
CA VAL A 91 -5.60 1.38 14.15
C VAL A 91 -5.32 2.44 15.22
N PRO A 92 -6.22 2.69 16.18
CA PRO A 92 -6.00 3.67 17.23
C PRO A 92 -5.26 3.06 18.42
N THR A 93 -4.54 3.90 19.15
CA THR A 93 -4.05 3.61 20.50
C THR A 93 -5.11 3.92 21.54
N LYS A 94 -4.89 3.51 22.79
CA LYS A 94 -5.74 3.83 23.95
C LYS A 94 -6.00 5.33 24.14
N ASP A 95 -5.02 6.16 23.81
CA ASP A 95 -5.06 7.61 23.89
C ASP A 95 -5.39 8.30 22.55
N GLY A 96 -5.93 7.53 21.58
CA GLY A 96 -6.54 8.03 20.34
C GLY A 96 -5.57 8.45 19.24
N HIS A 97 -4.32 8.05 19.30
CA HIS A 97 -3.37 8.25 18.19
C HIS A 97 -3.55 7.18 17.12
N LEU A 98 -3.55 7.55 15.85
CA LEU A 98 -3.57 6.59 14.74
C LEU A 98 -2.15 6.08 14.48
N VAL A 99 -1.94 4.77 14.59
CA VAL A 99 -0.68 4.07 14.33
C VAL A 99 -0.84 3.12 13.16
N CYS A 100 0.28 2.82 12.48
CA CYS A 100 0.27 1.96 11.30
C CYS A 100 0.49 0.51 11.71
N ARG A 101 -0.60 -0.29 11.74
CA ARG A 101 -0.63 -1.74 11.92
C ARG A 101 -1.80 -2.34 11.15
N HIS A 102 -1.58 -3.54 10.57
CA HIS A 102 -2.64 -4.24 9.85
C HIS A 102 -3.77 -4.68 10.75
N GLU A 103 -3.43 -5.19 11.93
CA GLU A 103 -4.36 -5.60 12.96
C GLU A 103 -4.12 -4.79 14.24
N ASN A 104 -5.15 -4.65 15.07
CA ASN A 104 -4.98 -4.16 16.43
C ASN A 104 -4.27 -5.17 17.33
N ASP A 105 -4.34 -6.49 17.03
CA ASP A 105 -3.51 -7.50 17.68
C ASP A 105 -2.06 -7.40 17.19
N ILE A 106 -1.18 -6.92 18.07
CA ILE A 106 0.25 -6.70 17.80
C ILE A 106 1.14 -7.86 18.19
N THR A 107 0.59 -8.98 18.62
CA THR A 107 1.32 -10.17 19.10
C THR A 107 2.30 -10.71 18.05
N GLY A 108 1.85 -10.82 16.82
CA GLY A 108 2.63 -11.42 15.71
C GLY A 108 3.55 -10.45 14.99
N THR A 109 3.38 -9.14 15.18
CA THR A 109 4.09 -8.11 14.40
C THR A 109 5.00 -7.21 15.22
N THR A 110 5.09 -7.46 16.54
CA THR A 110 5.98 -6.74 17.46
C THR A 110 6.61 -7.68 18.48
N ASP A 111 7.59 -7.18 19.20
CA ASP A 111 8.28 -7.85 20.31
C ASP A 111 7.52 -7.74 21.64
N VAL A 112 6.24 -7.38 21.66
CA VAL A 112 5.44 -7.15 22.88
C VAL A 112 5.47 -8.32 23.86
N ALA A 113 5.57 -9.55 23.37
CA ALA A 113 5.66 -10.75 24.20
C ALA A 113 7.00 -10.86 24.98
N GLU A 114 8.03 -10.10 24.57
CA GLU A 114 9.33 -10.01 25.22
C GLU A 114 9.38 -8.93 26.31
N HIS A 115 8.28 -8.19 26.49
CA HIS A 115 8.13 -7.09 27.44
C HIS A 115 7.35 -7.56 28.70
N PRO A 116 8.02 -7.98 29.78
CA PRO A 116 7.36 -8.52 30.98
C PRO A 116 6.42 -7.52 31.66
N GLU A 117 6.68 -6.22 31.52
CA GLU A 117 5.81 -5.13 32.01
C GLU A 117 4.42 -5.13 31.36
N PHE A 118 4.29 -5.72 30.18
CA PHE A 118 3.01 -5.81 29.44
C PHE A 118 2.37 -7.21 29.53
N ALA A 119 2.97 -8.16 30.24
CA ALA A 119 2.47 -9.54 30.30
C ALA A 119 1.03 -9.62 30.79
N SER A 120 0.65 -8.81 31.78
CA SER A 120 -0.71 -8.78 32.36
C SER A 120 -1.79 -8.21 31.43
N ARG A 121 -1.40 -7.55 30.32
CA ARG A 121 -2.34 -6.98 29.33
C ARG A 121 -2.75 -7.99 28.25
N ARG A 122 -2.11 -9.18 28.22
CA ARG A 122 -2.53 -10.23 27.28
C ARG A 122 -3.95 -10.66 27.63
N THR A 123 -4.86 -10.54 26.66
CA THR A 123 -6.28 -10.76 26.86
C THR A 123 -6.94 -11.36 25.62
N THR A 124 -8.21 -11.77 25.76
CA THR A 124 -9.03 -12.22 24.62
C THR A 124 -10.08 -11.17 24.32
N LYS A 125 -10.13 -10.73 23.07
CA LYS A 125 -11.14 -9.79 22.56
C LYS A 125 -11.88 -10.38 21.37
N LYS A 126 -13.10 -9.93 21.15
CA LYS A 126 -13.87 -10.24 19.95
C LYS A 126 -13.80 -9.03 19.01
N VAL A 127 -13.03 -9.15 17.91
CA VAL A 127 -12.88 -8.12 16.88
C VAL A 127 -13.61 -8.61 15.63
N ASP A 128 -14.55 -7.84 15.12
CA ASP A 128 -15.35 -8.17 13.93
C ASP A 128 -15.89 -9.62 13.97
N GLY A 129 -16.40 -10.02 15.12
CA GLY A 129 -16.96 -11.36 15.32
C GLY A 129 -15.95 -12.47 15.61
N VAL A 130 -14.63 -12.22 15.43
CA VAL A 130 -13.56 -13.21 15.64
C VAL A 130 -12.93 -13.04 17.03
N SER A 131 -12.80 -14.16 17.78
CA SER A 131 -12.10 -14.16 19.07
C SER A 131 -10.60 -14.25 18.86
N LEU A 132 -9.87 -13.22 19.28
CA LEU A 132 -8.41 -13.11 19.21
C LEU A 132 -7.84 -13.05 20.63
N THR A 133 -6.67 -13.69 20.86
CA THR A 133 -5.98 -13.68 22.15
C THR A 133 -4.56 -13.16 21.96
N GLY A 134 -4.31 -11.96 22.48
CA GLY A 134 -3.02 -11.29 22.28
C GLY A 134 -2.93 -9.97 23.06
N TRP A 135 -2.14 -9.06 22.54
CA TRP A 135 -1.98 -7.68 22.98
C TRP A 135 -2.54 -6.75 21.91
N PHE A 136 -3.38 -5.78 22.31
CA PHE A 136 -4.15 -4.98 21.38
C PHE A 136 -3.79 -3.50 21.52
N THR A 137 -3.65 -2.79 20.39
CA THR A 137 -3.19 -1.38 20.35
C THR A 137 -4.02 -0.45 21.23
N GLU A 138 -5.32 -0.67 21.32
CA GLU A 138 -6.24 0.13 22.16
C GLU A 138 -6.06 -0.08 23.67
N ASP A 139 -5.23 -1.03 24.09
CA ASP A 139 -4.86 -1.21 25.50
C ASP A 139 -3.55 -0.47 25.86
N PHE A 140 -2.87 0.13 24.86
CA PHE A 140 -1.59 0.82 25.03
C PHE A 140 -1.71 2.29 24.68
N THR A 141 -1.08 3.15 25.46
CA THR A 141 -0.82 4.53 25.05
C THR A 141 0.21 4.57 23.94
N LEU A 142 0.27 5.68 23.19
CA LEU A 142 1.32 5.87 22.17
C LEU A 142 2.72 5.75 22.76
N ALA A 143 2.94 6.32 23.95
CA ALA A 143 4.24 6.26 24.61
C ALA A 143 4.71 4.82 24.88
N GLU A 144 3.78 3.95 25.30
CA GLU A 144 4.05 2.53 25.52
C GLU A 144 4.31 1.80 24.19
N LEU A 145 3.49 2.02 23.14
CA LEU A 145 3.70 1.41 21.83
C LEU A 145 5.05 1.80 21.22
N LYS A 146 5.54 3.01 21.48
CA LYS A 146 6.85 3.46 21.02
C LYS A 146 8.05 2.75 21.69
N THR A 147 7.84 2.03 22.78
CA THR A 147 8.88 1.17 23.36
C THR A 147 9.07 -0.14 22.60
N LEU A 148 8.03 -0.58 21.85
CA LEU A 148 8.04 -1.82 21.08
C LEU A 148 8.78 -1.68 19.76
N ARG A 149 9.20 -2.83 19.23
CA ARG A 149 9.83 -2.94 17.91
C ARG A 149 9.05 -3.86 17.00
N ALA A 150 8.99 -3.49 15.72
CA ALA A 150 8.35 -4.30 14.69
C ALA A 150 9.18 -5.53 14.35
N LYS A 151 8.51 -6.63 14.04
CA LYS A 151 9.11 -7.88 13.54
C LYS A 151 8.31 -8.45 12.36
N GLU A 152 8.93 -9.39 11.64
CA GLU A 152 8.29 -10.11 10.54
C GLU A 152 7.07 -10.89 11.03
N ARG A 153 5.94 -10.74 10.32
CA ARG A 153 4.67 -11.40 10.67
C ARG A 153 4.63 -12.87 10.31
N ILE A 154 5.26 -13.25 9.20
CA ILE A 154 5.25 -14.63 8.66
C ILE A 154 6.68 -15.17 8.50
N PRO A 155 7.45 -15.28 9.62
CA PRO A 155 8.86 -15.66 9.57
C PRO A 155 9.09 -17.04 8.94
N GLY A 156 8.09 -17.93 9.00
CA GLY A 156 8.16 -19.24 8.35
C GLY A 156 8.19 -19.18 6.81
N ASN A 157 7.64 -18.10 6.23
CA ASN A 157 7.67 -17.87 4.78
C ASN A 157 8.78 -16.88 4.37
N ARG A 158 9.19 -15.99 5.28
CA ARG A 158 10.09 -14.85 5.03
C ARG A 158 11.19 -14.80 6.07
N GLN A 159 11.92 -15.87 6.19
CA GLN A 159 12.97 -16.01 7.19
C GLN A 159 14.04 -14.90 7.06
N GLU A 160 14.38 -14.49 5.85
CA GLU A 160 15.35 -13.42 5.60
C GLU A 160 14.91 -12.05 6.15
N ASN A 161 13.60 -11.82 6.25
CA ASN A 161 13.07 -10.57 6.81
C ASN A 161 13.33 -10.44 8.31
N THR A 162 13.47 -11.57 9.03
CA THR A 162 13.76 -11.58 10.48
C THR A 162 15.10 -10.93 10.82
N LEU A 163 16.02 -10.78 9.85
CA LEU A 163 17.24 -9.98 9.99
C LEU A 163 16.95 -8.52 10.40
N TYR A 164 15.76 -8.06 10.12
CA TYR A 164 15.32 -6.69 10.37
C TYR A 164 14.41 -6.55 11.59
N ASP A 165 14.11 -7.64 12.30
CA ASP A 165 13.34 -7.60 13.53
C ASP A 165 14.01 -6.70 14.57
N GLY A 166 13.22 -5.96 15.32
CA GLY A 166 13.71 -5.05 16.34
C GLY A 166 14.31 -3.72 15.84
N ARG A 167 14.38 -3.48 14.52
CA ARG A 167 15.05 -2.29 13.98
C ARG A 167 14.19 -1.04 13.94
N TRP A 168 12.88 -1.16 13.86
CA TRP A 168 11.96 -0.03 13.72
C TRP A 168 10.86 -0.05 14.75
N GLU A 169 10.48 1.16 15.16
CA GLU A 169 9.30 1.41 15.97
C GLU A 169 8.01 1.28 15.14
N ILE A 170 6.87 1.21 15.82
CA ILE A 170 5.55 1.38 15.21
C ILE A 170 5.38 2.86 14.86
N PRO A 171 5.23 3.25 13.59
CA PRO A 171 5.02 4.66 13.23
C PRO A 171 3.59 5.09 13.49
N THR A 172 3.40 6.33 13.93
CA THR A 172 2.12 7.01 13.83
C THR A 172 1.85 7.41 12.38
N PHE A 173 0.58 7.56 12.02
CA PHE A 173 0.24 8.07 10.68
C PHE A 173 0.73 9.51 10.45
N GLU A 174 0.79 10.33 11.50
CA GLU A 174 1.37 11.67 11.39
C GLU A 174 2.87 11.65 11.07
N GLU A 175 3.64 10.69 11.62
CA GLU A 175 5.04 10.48 11.25
C GLU A 175 5.18 10.05 9.77
N VAL A 176 4.26 9.19 9.29
CA VAL A 176 4.22 8.79 7.87
C VAL A 176 3.91 9.99 6.97
N LEU A 177 2.96 10.84 7.32
CA LEU A 177 2.65 12.06 6.56
C LEU A 177 3.87 13.00 6.48
N ARG A 178 4.58 13.21 7.59
CA ARG A 178 5.82 14.01 7.62
C ARG A 178 6.93 13.37 6.77
N TRP A 179 7.08 12.05 6.85
CA TRP A 179 8.01 11.30 5.99
C TRP A 179 7.68 11.48 4.52
N ALA A 180 6.41 11.30 4.13
CA ALA A 180 5.97 11.45 2.75
C ALA A 180 6.20 12.87 2.21
N ASP A 181 5.96 13.90 3.04
CA ASP A 181 6.21 15.29 2.67
C ASP A 181 7.71 15.58 2.50
N LYS A 182 8.57 15.03 3.38
CA LYS A 182 10.04 15.12 3.27
C LYS A 182 10.54 14.45 1.99
N GLU A 183 10.11 13.21 1.73
CA GLU A 183 10.50 12.46 0.54
C GLU A 183 9.95 13.10 -0.74
N GLY A 184 8.74 13.65 -0.69
CA GLY A 184 8.16 14.38 -1.81
C GLY A 184 8.99 15.59 -2.20
N ARG A 185 9.42 16.40 -1.22
CA ARG A 185 10.35 17.54 -1.46
C ARG A 185 11.68 17.06 -2.05
N ARG A 186 12.26 15.98 -1.49
CA ARG A 186 13.53 15.42 -1.98
C ARG A 186 13.46 14.94 -3.42
N ARG A 187 12.32 14.40 -3.84
CA ARG A 187 12.11 13.80 -5.16
C ARG A 187 11.49 14.75 -6.18
N GLY A 188 11.09 15.96 -5.77
CA GLY A 188 10.41 16.94 -6.63
C GLY A 188 9.01 16.50 -7.09
N ARG A 189 8.42 15.48 -6.46
CA ARG A 189 7.07 14.96 -6.74
C ARG A 189 6.43 14.43 -5.46
N PRO A 190 5.09 14.50 -5.32
CA PRO A 190 4.42 14.00 -4.13
C PRO A 190 4.61 12.48 -3.98
N VAL A 191 4.69 12.01 -2.74
CA VAL A 191 4.57 10.59 -2.40
C VAL A 191 3.10 10.29 -2.23
N TRP A 192 2.58 9.34 -3.02
CA TRP A 192 1.22 8.85 -2.92
C TRP A 192 1.09 7.85 -1.78
N LEU A 193 0.03 7.99 -1.00
CA LEU A 193 -0.31 7.11 0.10
C LEU A 193 -1.66 6.44 -0.16
N TYR A 194 -1.81 5.20 0.29
CA TYR A 194 -3.08 4.45 0.27
C TYR A 194 -3.40 4.05 1.71
N VAL A 195 -4.48 4.57 2.29
CA VAL A 195 -4.69 4.57 3.74
C VAL A 195 -5.96 3.83 4.10
N GLU A 196 -5.83 2.72 4.82
CA GLU A 196 -6.95 1.93 5.31
C GLU A 196 -7.37 2.31 6.72
N THR A 197 -8.67 2.42 6.96
CA THR A 197 -9.25 2.38 8.31
C THR A 197 -9.61 0.92 8.65
N LYS A 198 -8.91 0.35 9.63
CA LYS A 198 -9.12 -1.04 10.11
C LYS A 198 -10.21 -1.07 11.17
N HIS A 199 -11.12 -2.03 11.07
CA HIS A 199 -12.15 -2.30 12.10
C HIS A 199 -12.92 -1.06 12.59
N PRO A 200 -13.39 -0.14 11.69
CA PRO A 200 -13.95 1.14 12.14
C PRO A 200 -15.18 0.99 13.02
N SER A 201 -16.06 0.01 12.79
CA SER A 201 -17.22 -0.25 13.67
C SER A 201 -16.79 -0.72 15.06
N TYR A 202 -15.85 -1.66 15.14
CA TYR A 202 -15.29 -2.12 16.40
C TYR A 202 -14.73 -0.96 17.24
N PHE A 203 -13.87 -0.14 16.64
CA PHE A 203 -13.29 1.01 17.34
C PHE A 203 -14.32 2.10 17.64
N GLY A 204 -15.30 2.29 16.77
CA GLY A 204 -16.44 3.17 17.02
C GLY A 204 -17.21 2.77 18.27
N GLY A 205 -17.44 1.47 18.46
CA GLY A 205 -18.07 0.89 19.66
C GLY A 205 -17.27 1.12 20.95
N LEU A 206 -15.95 1.29 20.85
CA LEU A 206 -15.05 1.61 21.96
C LEU A 206 -14.87 3.12 22.21
N GLY A 207 -15.49 3.99 21.40
CA GLY A 207 -15.26 5.43 21.46
C GLY A 207 -13.91 5.88 20.87
N LEU A 208 -13.27 5.00 20.10
CA LEU A 208 -11.96 5.22 19.44
C LEU A 208 -12.10 5.31 17.90
N GLY A 209 -13.20 5.88 17.40
CA GLY A 209 -13.47 6.00 15.97
C GLY A 209 -12.30 6.65 15.20
N LEU A 210 -12.03 6.13 13.98
CA LEU A 210 -10.86 6.52 13.19
C LEU A 210 -11.13 7.74 12.28
N GLU A 211 -12.36 7.92 11.80
CA GLU A 211 -12.64 8.80 10.66
C GLU A 211 -12.40 10.28 10.99
N GLU A 212 -12.87 10.79 12.12
CA GLU A 212 -12.67 12.17 12.52
C GLU A 212 -11.19 12.49 12.83
N PRO A 213 -10.45 11.68 13.63
CA PRO A 213 -9.02 11.86 13.81
C PRO A 213 -8.24 11.83 12.49
N LEU A 214 -8.57 10.89 11.58
CA LEU A 214 -7.96 10.81 10.26
C LEU A 214 -8.24 12.06 9.43
N ALA A 215 -9.50 12.48 9.33
CA ALA A 215 -9.89 13.69 8.60
C ALA A 215 -9.19 14.95 9.16
N LYS A 216 -9.02 15.04 10.48
CA LYS A 216 -8.27 16.14 11.12
C LYS A 216 -6.79 16.13 10.72
N LEU A 217 -6.14 14.97 10.71
CA LEU A 217 -4.76 14.83 10.24
C LEU A 217 -4.63 15.21 8.77
N LEU A 218 -5.52 14.71 7.90
CA LEU A 218 -5.52 15.01 6.48
C LEU A 218 -5.67 16.52 6.20
N ARG A 219 -6.53 17.22 6.93
CA ARG A 219 -6.67 18.68 6.82
C ARG A 219 -5.40 19.40 7.26
N ARG A 220 -4.80 19.00 8.38
CA ARG A 220 -3.55 19.59 8.91
C ARG A 220 -2.39 19.49 7.91
N HIS A 221 -2.32 18.37 7.19
CA HIS A 221 -1.27 18.09 6.21
C HIS A 221 -1.67 18.42 4.77
N GLY A 222 -2.81 19.09 4.54
CA GLY A 222 -3.24 19.51 3.21
C GLY A 222 -3.65 18.36 2.27
N ARG A 223 -3.97 17.17 2.83
CA ARG A 223 -4.30 15.96 2.07
C ARG A 223 -5.79 15.59 2.07
N HIS A 224 -6.65 16.55 2.25
CA HIS A 224 -8.12 16.39 2.36
C HIS A 224 -8.89 16.72 1.08
N ARG A 225 -8.22 17.04 -0.03
CA ARG A 225 -8.81 17.46 -1.30
C ARG A 225 -8.86 16.30 -2.30
N ALA A 226 -9.69 16.45 -3.34
CA ALA A 226 -9.82 15.45 -4.41
C ALA A 226 -8.52 15.25 -5.22
N ASP A 227 -7.67 16.27 -5.26
CA ASP A 227 -6.37 16.27 -5.93
C ASP A 227 -5.19 15.99 -4.99
N SER A 228 -5.46 15.50 -3.78
CA SER A 228 -4.41 15.11 -2.84
C SER A 228 -3.79 13.79 -3.25
N ALA A 229 -2.44 13.67 -3.09
CA ALA A 229 -1.71 12.43 -3.35
C ALA A 229 -1.98 11.39 -2.24
N LEU A 230 -3.24 11.00 -2.10
CA LEU A 230 -3.73 10.05 -1.10
C LEU A 230 -5.05 9.43 -1.55
N ILE A 231 -5.21 8.13 -1.31
CA ILE A 231 -6.46 7.37 -1.47
C ILE A 231 -6.80 6.75 -0.13
N LEU A 232 -8.09 6.80 0.25
CA LEU A 232 -8.61 6.16 1.45
C LEU A 232 -9.24 4.82 1.10
N GLN A 233 -9.19 3.83 2.00
CA GLN A 233 -9.84 2.55 1.82
C GLN A 233 -10.39 1.97 3.12
N SER A 234 -11.35 1.07 3.02
CA SER A 234 -11.85 0.25 4.12
C SER A 234 -12.66 -0.93 3.60
N PHE A 235 -12.69 -2.01 4.39
CA PHE A 235 -13.62 -3.13 4.20
C PHE A 235 -15.05 -2.79 4.65
N GLU A 236 -15.22 -1.69 5.40
CA GLU A 236 -16.53 -1.24 5.85
C GLU A 236 -17.01 -0.05 5.00
N PRO A 237 -17.99 -0.26 4.11
CA PRO A 237 -18.53 0.80 3.26
C PRO A 237 -19.02 2.03 4.04
N THR A 238 -19.56 1.85 5.25
CA THR A 238 -20.05 2.97 6.08
C THR A 238 -18.94 3.92 6.51
N SER A 239 -17.71 3.41 6.75
CA SER A 239 -16.54 4.23 7.02
C SER A 239 -16.21 5.12 5.81
N MET A 240 -16.26 4.57 4.59
CA MET A 240 -16.04 5.34 3.36
C MET A 240 -17.14 6.38 3.14
N GLN A 241 -18.40 6.05 3.42
CA GLN A 241 -19.50 7.00 3.38
C GLN A 241 -19.35 8.14 4.41
N ARG A 242 -18.87 7.82 5.61
CA ARG A 242 -18.60 8.81 6.64
C ARG A 242 -17.44 9.72 6.24
N LEU A 243 -16.34 9.16 5.77
CA LEU A 243 -15.19 9.92 5.27
C LEU A 243 -15.55 10.78 4.06
N SER A 244 -16.49 10.35 3.21
CA SER A 244 -16.95 11.16 2.06
C SER A 244 -17.59 12.50 2.46
N LYS A 245 -18.16 12.57 3.66
CA LYS A 245 -18.73 13.79 4.23
C LYS A 245 -17.68 14.67 4.93
N LEU A 246 -16.54 14.09 5.29
CA LEU A 246 -15.49 14.77 6.05
C LEU A 246 -14.38 15.33 5.15
N VAL A 247 -14.02 14.63 4.08
CA VAL A 247 -12.92 14.99 3.17
C VAL A 247 -13.28 14.67 1.72
N ALA A 248 -12.68 15.39 0.77
CA ALA A 248 -12.88 15.17 -0.67
C ALA A 248 -11.88 14.14 -1.26
N THR A 249 -10.93 13.65 -0.46
CA THR A 249 -9.92 12.66 -0.84
C THR A 249 -10.57 11.43 -1.49
N PRO A 250 -10.01 10.87 -2.59
CA PRO A 250 -10.52 9.66 -3.23
C PRO A 250 -10.65 8.49 -2.26
N ARG A 251 -11.66 7.66 -2.46
CA ARG A 251 -12.00 6.52 -1.60
C ARG A 251 -12.19 5.26 -2.42
N VAL A 252 -11.83 4.13 -1.84
CA VAL A 252 -11.97 2.78 -2.40
C VAL A 252 -12.63 1.89 -1.36
N VAL A 253 -13.59 1.07 -1.78
CA VAL A 253 -14.20 0.03 -0.95
C VAL A 253 -13.45 -1.28 -1.18
N LEU A 254 -12.90 -1.86 -0.10
CA LEU A 254 -12.26 -3.17 -0.15
C LEU A 254 -13.33 -4.27 -0.12
N LEU A 255 -13.11 -5.32 -0.90
CA LEU A 255 -14.04 -6.42 -1.08
C LEU A 255 -13.31 -7.75 -0.85
N SER A 256 -13.75 -8.49 0.17
CA SER A 256 -13.23 -9.80 0.56
C SER A 256 -13.85 -10.96 -0.25
N GLY A 257 -14.01 -12.13 0.34
CA GLY A 257 -14.63 -13.28 -0.31
C GLY A 257 -16.12 -13.07 -0.62
N PRO A 258 -16.64 -13.65 -1.72
CA PRO A 258 -18.01 -13.36 -2.21
C PRO A 258 -19.12 -13.69 -1.21
N LYS A 259 -18.89 -14.66 -0.31
CA LYS A 259 -19.87 -15.07 0.72
C LYS A 259 -19.75 -14.24 2.01
N GLU A 260 -18.73 -13.42 2.12
CA GLU A 260 -18.51 -12.60 3.29
C GLU A 260 -19.40 -11.36 3.28
N ARG A 261 -19.65 -10.83 4.46
CA ARG A 261 -20.39 -9.57 4.66
C ARG A 261 -19.44 -8.57 5.30
N PRO A 262 -19.40 -7.31 4.84
CA PRO A 262 -18.75 -6.24 5.58
C PRO A 262 -19.21 -6.23 7.04
N TRP A 263 -18.28 -5.96 7.96
CA TRP A 263 -18.65 -6.09 9.39
C TRP A 263 -19.71 -5.07 9.83
N ASP A 264 -19.66 -3.86 9.32
CA ASP A 264 -20.68 -2.84 9.50
C ASP A 264 -22.09 -3.28 9.02
N PHE A 265 -22.15 -4.11 7.98
CA PHE A 265 -23.40 -4.73 7.51
C PHE A 265 -23.89 -5.82 8.48
N VAL A 266 -22.95 -6.59 9.05
CA VAL A 266 -23.32 -7.58 10.08
C VAL A 266 -23.90 -6.87 11.29
N GLU A 267 -23.27 -5.81 11.79
CA GLU A 267 -23.74 -5.05 12.96
C GLU A 267 -25.06 -4.31 12.70
N SER A 268 -25.24 -3.73 11.53
CA SER A 268 -26.47 -3.01 11.19
C SER A 268 -27.62 -3.92 10.73
N GLY A 269 -27.37 -5.23 10.54
CA GLY A 269 -28.36 -6.17 10.01
C GLY A 269 -28.61 -6.07 8.51
N ASP A 270 -27.75 -5.34 7.75
CA ASP A 270 -27.82 -5.31 6.28
C ASP A 270 -27.49 -6.71 5.73
N PRO A 271 -28.37 -7.34 4.92
CA PRO A 271 -28.17 -8.71 4.47
C PRO A 271 -27.14 -8.85 3.35
N ARG A 272 -26.72 -7.75 2.70
CA ARG A 272 -25.86 -7.78 1.53
C ARG A 272 -24.51 -8.42 1.83
N THR A 273 -24.08 -9.27 0.92
CA THR A 273 -22.77 -9.91 0.89
C THR A 273 -21.86 -9.18 -0.10
N VAL A 274 -20.58 -9.55 -0.13
CA VAL A 274 -19.65 -9.07 -1.17
C VAL A 274 -20.14 -9.45 -2.56
N ALA A 275 -20.77 -10.63 -2.74
CA ALA A 275 -21.38 -11.01 -4.02
C ALA A 275 -22.43 -9.99 -4.49
N ASP A 276 -23.26 -9.48 -3.58
CA ASP A 276 -24.24 -8.45 -3.93
C ASP A 276 -23.57 -7.08 -4.26
N LEU A 277 -22.41 -6.78 -3.64
CA LEU A 277 -21.69 -5.54 -3.86
C LEU A 277 -20.93 -5.50 -5.21
N VAL A 278 -20.53 -6.65 -5.75
CA VAL A 278 -19.87 -6.73 -7.06
C VAL A 278 -20.84 -6.79 -8.23
N GLU A 279 -22.13 -6.99 -7.98
CA GLU A 279 -23.17 -6.88 -9.02
C GLU A 279 -23.34 -5.43 -9.51
N PRO A 280 -23.88 -5.20 -10.73
CA PRO A 280 -24.04 -3.86 -11.28
C PRO A 280 -24.78 -2.85 -10.39
N ALA A 281 -25.74 -3.32 -9.59
CA ALA A 281 -26.47 -2.49 -8.61
C ALA A 281 -25.60 -2.11 -7.40
N GLY A 282 -24.81 -3.06 -6.89
CA GLY A 282 -23.85 -2.84 -5.81
C GLY A 282 -22.74 -1.88 -6.22
N LEU A 283 -22.15 -2.08 -7.41
CA LEU A 283 -21.13 -1.19 -7.97
C LEU A 283 -21.67 0.23 -8.19
N LYS A 284 -22.91 0.37 -8.68
CA LYS A 284 -23.58 1.68 -8.78
C LYS A 284 -23.75 2.35 -7.42
N TRP A 285 -24.07 1.57 -6.38
CA TRP A 285 -24.19 2.10 -5.03
C TRP A 285 -22.83 2.55 -4.49
N ILE A 286 -21.77 1.75 -4.66
CA ILE A 286 -20.38 2.12 -4.28
C ILE A 286 -19.95 3.39 -5.01
N ALA A 287 -20.21 3.53 -6.31
CA ALA A 287 -19.84 4.70 -7.11
C ALA A 287 -20.50 6.01 -6.62
N SER A 288 -21.56 5.93 -5.80
CA SER A 288 -22.20 7.13 -5.23
C SER A 288 -21.35 7.82 -4.13
N PHE A 289 -20.36 7.14 -3.56
CA PHE A 289 -19.52 7.69 -2.49
C PHE A 289 -18.02 7.32 -2.59
N ALA A 290 -17.65 6.41 -3.48
CA ALA A 290 -16.26 5.97 -3.69
C ALA A 290 -15.88 6.07 -5.18
N GLN A 291 -14.59 6.07 -5.47
CA GLN A 291 -14.02 6.21 -6.80
C GLN A 291 -13.40 4.90 -7.31
N GLY A 292 -13.38 3.86 -6.49
CA GLY A 292 -12.84 2.57 -6.86
C GLY A 292 -13.24 1.46 -5.90
N ILE A 293 -12.84 0.26 -6.28
CA ILE A 293 -12.94 -0.96 -5.48
C ILE A 293 -11.57 -1.64 -5.39
N GLY A 294 -11.31 -2.28 -4.24
CA GLY A 294 -10.14 -3.14 -4.01
C GLY A 294 -10.61 -4.56 -3.73
N PRO A 295 -10.83 -5.39 -4.75
CA PRO A 295 -11.28 -6.77 -4.55
C PRO A 295 -10.11 -7.69 -4.23
N THR A 296 -10.39 -8.87 -3.63
CA THR A 296 -9.44 -9.98 -3.67
C THR A 296 -9.13 -10.36 -5.12
N LEU A 297 -7.94 -10.91 -5.36
CA LEU A 297 -7.55 -11.44 -6.67
C LEU A 297 -8.57 -12.45 -7.21
N ASP A 298 -9.14 -13.28 -6.33
CA ASP A 298 -10.10 -14.33 -6.71
C ASP A 298 -11.48 -13.79 -7.12
N LEU A 299 -11.83 -12.55 -6.79
CA LEU A 299 -13.02 -11.89 -7.34
C LEU A 299 -12.81 -11.43 -8.79
N VAL A 300 -11.57 -11.17 -9.19
CA VAL A 300 -11.22 -10.82 -10.57
C VAL A 300 -11.08 -12.05 -11.43
N ILE A 301 -10.26 -13.03 -10.99
CA ILE A 301 -10.07 -14.30 -11.66
C ILE A 301 -10.17 -15.41 -10.61
N PRO A 302 -11.29 -16.11 -10.53
CA PRO A 302 -11.51 -17.18 -9.57
C PRO A 302 -10.53 -18.34 -9.77
N ARG A 303 -10.31 -19.11 -8.71
CA ARG A 303 -9.55 -20.37 -8.76
C ARG A 303 -10.48 -21.57 -8.69
N ASP A 304 -10.11 -22.61 -9.42
CA ASP A 304 -10.79 -23.92 -9.35
C ASP A 304 -10.40 -24.69 -8.08
N GLY A 305 -10.95 -25.87 -7.90
CA GLY A 305 -10.64 -26.76 -6.77
C GLY A 305 -9.19 -27.26 -6.71
N ALA A 306 -8.41 -27.09 -7.77
CA ALA A 306 -6.98 -27.37 -7.83
C ALA A 306 -6.12 -26.09 -7.59
N GLY A 307 -6.75 -24.96 -7.33
CA GLY A 307 -6.10 -23.68 -7.12
C GLY A 307 -5.59 -23.00 -8.39
N ARG A 308 -6.05 -23.42 -9.57
CA ARG A 308 -5.69 -22.85 -10.88
C ARG A 308 -6.63 -21.72 -11.25
N LEU A 309 -6.13 -20.74 -11.99
CA LEU A 309 -6.95 -19.66 -12.51
C LEU A 309 -8.00 -20.19 -13.49
N THR A 310 -9.19 -19.62 -13.41
CA THR A 310 -10.30 -19.86 -14.35
C THR A 310 -10.45 -18.65 -15.30
N THR A 311 -11.63 -18.49 -15.90
CA THR A 311 -11.92 -17.31 -16.73
C THR A 311 -12.12 -16.07 -15.85
N PRO A 312 -11.60 -14.89 -16.25
CA PRO A 312 -11.89 -13.63 -15.58
C PRO A 312 -13.40 -13.38 -15.48
N THR A 313 -13.81 -12.80 -14.36
CA THR A 313 -15.21 -12.36 -14.16
C THR A 313 -15.49 -11.07 -14.93
N ALA A 314 -16.76 -10.65 -14.99
CA ALA A 314 -17.14 -9.36 -15.55
C ALA A 314 -16.81 -8.16 -14.63
N LEU A 315 -16.24 -8.39 -13.43
CA LEU A 315 -16.07 -7.36 -12.41
C LEU A 315 -15.30 -6.13 -12.90
N VAL A 316 -14.23 -6.33 -13.68
CA VAL A 316 -13.43 -5.21 -14.21
C VAL A 316 -14.27 -4.35 -15.15
N SER A 317 -14.92 -4.95 -16.15
CA SER A 317 -15.76 -4.23 -17.12
C SER A 317 -16.95 -3.55 -16.45
N ASP A 318 -17.58 -4.19 -15.46
CA ASP A 318 -18.73 -3.66 -14.73
C ASP A 318 -18.33 -2.49 -13.81
N ALA A 319 -17.16 -2.54 -13.17
CA ALA A 319 -16.60 -1.45 -12.37
C ALA A 319 -16.27 -0.26 -13.28
N HIS A 320 -15.58 -0.47 -14.39
CA HIS A 320 -15.25 0.57 -15.36
C HIS A 320 -16.49 1.23 -15.95
N ALA A 321 -17.55 0.46 -16.24
CA ALA A 321 -18.84 1.00 -16.69
C ALA A 321 -19.51 1.95 -15.65
N ARG A 322 -19.07 1.92 -14.39
CA ARG A 322 -19.49 2.82 -13.31
C ARG A 322 -18.46 3.89 -12.98
N GLY A 323 -17.36 3.97 -13.73
CA GLY A 323 -16.27 4.92 -13.50
C GLY A 323 -15.41 4.60 -12.27
N LEU A 324 -15.49 3.37 -11.74
CA LEU A 324 -14.69 2.90 -10.63
C LEU A 324 -13.35 2.34 -11.15
N VAL A 325 -12.24 2.74 -10.51
CA VAL A 325 -10.95 2.06 -10.69
C VAL A 325 -10.91 0.78 -9.86
N LEU A 326 -10.09 -0.18 -10.29
CA LEU A 326 -10.02 -1.50 -9.66
C LEU A 326 -8.58 -1.85 -9.31
N HIS A 327 -8.28 -1.93 -8.00
CA HIS A 327 -6.97 -2.26 -7.44
C HIS A 327 -7.05 -3.53 -6.58
N PRO A 328 -6.87 -4.73 -7.15
CA PRO A 328 -6.94 -5.96 -6.38
C PRO A 328 -5.75 -6.17 -5.47
N TYR A 329 -5.93 -6.98 -4.42
CA TYR A 329 -4.93 -7.34 -3.42
C TYR A 329 -4.88 -8.86 -3.21
N THR A 330 -3.77 -9.47 -2.85
CA THR A 330 -2.40 -8.99 -2.79
C THR A 330 -1.52 -9.95 -3.57
N MET A 331 -0.74 -9.46 -4.51
CA MET A 331 0.26 -10.26 -5.20
C MET A 331 1.51 -10.42 -4.33
N ARG A 332 2.01 -11.64 -4.27
CA ARG A 332 3.20 -12.06 -3.51
C ARG A 332 4.03 -13.00 -4.34
N ASN A 333 5.34 -13.01 -4.11
CA ASN A 333 6.25 -13.81 -4.93
C ASN A 333 6.28 -15.28 -4.55
N GLU A 334 5.98 -15.64 -3.29
CA GLU A 334 6.11 -16.98 -2.77
C GLU A 334 5.05 -17.93 -3.34
N ASN A 335 5.44 -19.15 -3.70
CA ASN A 335 4.58 -20.20 -4.26
C ASN A 335 3.29 -20.44 -3.46
N THR A 336 3.37 -20.35 -2.13
CA THR A 336 2.21 -20.61 -1.26
C THR A 336 1.04 -19.64 -1.53
N PHE A 337 1.31 -18.45 -2.06
CA PHE A 337 0.30 -17.42 -2.34
C PHE A 337 -0.13 -17.38 -3.81
N LEU A 338 0.68 -17.99 -4.70
CA LEU A 338 0.40 -17.97 -6.14
C LEU A 338 -0.68 -18.98 -6.54
N PRO A 339 -1.44 -18.69 -7.62
CA PRO A 339 -2.23 -19.70 -8.29
C PRO A 339 -1.36 -20.89 -8.69
N ALA A 340 -1.95 -22.10 -8.69
CA ALA A 340 -1.20 -23.34 -8.95
C ALA A 340 -0.49 -23.33 -10.32
N ASP A 341 -1.04 -22.64 -11.31
CA ASP A 341 -0.46 -22.50 -12.66
C ASP A 341 0.90 -21.82 -12.67
N PHE A 342 1.19 -20.98 -11.67
CA PHE A 342 2.39 -20.15 -11.61
C PHE A 342 3.38 -20.56 -10.52
N ARG A 343 3.11 -21.68 -9.83
CA ARG A 343 4.05 -22.24 -8.85
C ARG A 343 5.23 -22.89 -9.56
N ARG A 344 6.43 -22.73 -9.01
CA ARG A 344 7.66 -23.33 -9.51
C ARG A 344 8.29 -24.19 -8.43
N GLY A 345 8.51 -25.48 -8.75
CA GLY A 345 9.06 -26.43 -7.77
C GLY A 345 8.05 -26.78 -6.67
N THR A 346 8.55 -27.34 -5.56
CA THR A 346 7.74 -27.86 -4.45
C THR A 346 7.88 -27.07 -3.15
N ASP A 347 8.86 -26.16 -3.08
CA ASP A 347 9.06 -25.32 -1.90
C ASP A 347 7.98 -24.23 -1.86
N PRO A 348 7.13 -24.19 -0.82
CA PRO A 348 6.06 -23.20 -0.71
C PRO A 348 6.59 -21.77 -0.51
N ASN A 349 7.83 -21.62 -0.02
CA ASN A 349 8.46 -20.33 0.28
C ASN A 349 9.31 -19.80 -0.88
N ALA A 350 9.67 -20.67 -1.85
CA ALA A 350 10.37 -20.22 -3.04
C ALA A 350 9.48 -19.34 -3.93
N TYR A 351 10.09 -18.46 -4.70
CA TYR A 351 9.38 -17.61 -5.66
C TYR A 351 8.94 -18.41 -6.88
N GLY A 352 7.67 -18.24 -7.26
CA GLY A 352 7.09 -18.85 -8.45
C GLY A 352 7.19 -17.95 -9.68
N ASP A 353 6.34 -18.21 -10.68
CA ASP A 353 6.22 -17.38 -11.89
C ASP A 353 5.29 -16.19 -11.66
N VAL A 354 5.74 -15.26 -10.86
CA VAL A 354 5.01 -14.03 -10.52
C VAL A 354 4.77 -13.15 -11.74
N PHE A 355 5.72 -13.10 -12.67
CA PHE A 355 5.58 -12.31 -13.91
C PHE A 355 4.44 -12.84 -14.77
N GLY A 356 4.35 -14.16 -14.94
CA GLY A 356 3.24 -14.81 -15.63
C GLY A 356 1.91 -14.56 -14.92
N ALA A 357 1.87 -14.68 -13.59
CA ALA A 357 0.67 -14.40 -12.80
C ALA A 357 0.20 -12.94 -12.96
N LEU A 358 1.10 -11.97 -12.77
CA LEU A 358 0.79 -10.53 -12.91
C LEU A 358 0.26 -10.21 -14.30
N ARG A 359 0.89 -10.76 -15.35
CA ARG A 359 0.48 -10.53 -16.73
C ARG A 359 -0.99 -10.89 -16.95
N VAL A 360 -1.45 -12.04 -16.46
CA VAL A 360 -2.86 -12.48 -16.61
C VAL A 360 -3.82 -11.49 -15.96
N TYR A 361 -3.49 -10.94 -14.78
CA TYR A 361 -4.33 -9.92 -14.14
C TYR A 361 -4.29 -8.59 -14.90
N PHE A 362 -3.15 -8.18 -15.44
CA PHE A 362 -3.04 -6.98 -16.27
C PHE A 362 -3.84 -7.12 -17.57
N GLU A 363 -3.78 -8.29 -18.22
CA GLU A 363 -4.60 -8.63 -19.39
C GLU A 363 -6.11 -8.63 -19.08
N ALA A 364 -6.50 -8.93 -17.84
CA ALA A 364 -7.88 -8.79 -17.39
C ALA A 364 -8.33 -7.32 -17.23
N GLY A 365 -7.41 -6.34 -17.34
CA GLY A 365 -7.71 -4.91 -17.40
C GLY A 365 -7.78 -4.21 -16.05
N ILE A 366 -7.14 -4.74 -15.01
CA ILE A 366 -7.09 -4.06 -13.70
C ILE A 366 -6.29 -2.75 -13.80
N ASP A 367 -6.65 -1.73 -12.98
CA ASP A 367 -6.01 -0.41 -13.00
C ASP A 367 -4.73 -0.36 -12.14
N GLY A 368 -4.58 -1.28 -11.20
CA GLY A 368 -3.40 -1.36 -10.34
C GLY A 368 -3.39 -2.64 -9.52
N ILE A 369 -2.34 -2.85 -8.74
CA ILE A 369 -2.14 -4.06 -7.94
C ILE A 369 -1.43 -3.76 -6.64
N PHE A 370 -1.91 -4.30 -5.53
CA PHE A 370 -1.19 -4.35 -4.26
C PHE A 370 -0.16 -5.47 -4.31
N SER A 371 1.09 -5.15 -4.00
CA SER A 371 2.18 -6.13 -3.99
C SER A 371 3.07 -6.00 -2.75
N ASP A 372 3.38 -7.16 -2.14
CA ASP A 372 4.40 -7.24 -1.07
C ASP A 372 5.82 -7.04 -1.64
N ASN A 373 6.00 -7.28 -2.96
CA ASN A 373 7.25 -7.18 -3.69
C ASN A 373 7.11 -6.13 -4.82
N PRO A 374 7.19 -4.82 -4.49
CA PRO A 374 6.91 -3.75 -5.46
C PRO A 374 7.83 -3.76 -6.70
N ASP A 375 9.11 -4.11 -6.54
CA ASP A 375 10.09 -4.23 -7.63
C ASP A 375 9.65 -5.23 -8.69
N THR A 376 9.20 -6.43 -8.28
CA THR A 376 8.70 -7.46 -9.18
C THR A 376 7.47 -6.97 -9.95
N ALA A 377 6.51 -6.34 -9.24
CA ALA A 377 5.30 -5.83 -9.86
C ALA A 377 5.59 -4.67 -10.84
N LEU A 378 6.57 -3.80 -10.53
CA LEU A 378 7.00 -2.71 -11.42
C LEU A 378 7.62 -3.21 -12.71
N ILE A 379 8.48 -4.24 -12.63
CA ILE A 379 9.07 -4.86 -13.83
C ILE A 379 7.96 -5.47 -14.70
N ALA A 380 7.03 -6.22 -14.08
CA ALA A 380 5.90 -6.81 -14.80
C ALA A 380 5.02 -5.75 -15.48
N ALA A 381 4.71 -4.65 -14.78
CA ALA A 381 3.95 -3.53 -15.33
C ALA A 381 4.66 -2.83 -16.48
N ALA A 382 5.98 -2.62 -16.37
CA ALA A 382 6.79 -2.03 -17.43
C ALA A 382 6.92 -2.92 -18.68
N ASP A 383 6.96 -4.24 -18.48
CA ASP A 383 7.01 -5.19 -19.61
C ASP A 383 5.63 -5.31 -20.28
N PHE A 384 4.56 -5.29 -19.52
CA PHE A 384 3.19 -5.27 -20.04
C PHE A 384 2.89 -4.02 -20.86
N ALA A 385 3.38 -2.85 -20.46
CA ALA A 385 3.20 -1.60 -21.19
C ALA A 385 3.94 -1.55 -22.56
N LYS A 386 4.85 -2.49 -22.82
CA LYS A 386 5.58 -2.61 -24.09
C LYS A 386 4.96 -3.64 -25.05
N SER A 387 4.06 -4.50 -24.54
CA SER A 387 3.42 -5.58 -25.31
C SER A 387 2.14 -5.11 -26.01
#